data_d293f88f3c5895af1cd4ad7a34ce4cd4
#
_entry.id   d293f88f3c5895af1cd4ad7a34ce4cd4
#
_cell.length_a   1.000
_cell.length_b   1.000
_cell.length_c   1.000
_cell.angle_alpha   90.00
_cell.angle_beta   90.00
_cell.angle_gamma   90.00
#
_symmetry.space_group_name_H-M   'P 1'
#
loop_
_entity.id
_entity.type
_entity.pdbx_description
1 polymer ?
#
loop_
_entity_poly.entity_id
_entity_poly.type
_entity_poly.pdbx_seq_one_letter_code
_entity_poly.pdbx_strand_id
1 'polypeptide(L)'
;FPTDDLRFYLRLSHKKTNDWFIWRSDNHYATYQSKNTTIKLNMRWYPDDRQELQVKLEAVAFRNQDGKGWTADSVGYLSSLGTAETSINTGRLSFQIRYKYELAPLSNIYLVYTRGGNNFFEDEAGISKIYRETWDNPESNRLVLKVRIKF
;
A
#
# COMPACT_ATOMS: atom_id res chain seq x y z
N PHE A 1 11.76 -14.09 -22.00
CA PHE A 1 10.55 -14.92 -22.10
C PHE A 1 10.30 -15.51 -20.73
N PRO A 2 9.07 -15.39 -20.14
CA PRO A 2 8.75 -16.15 -18.95
C PRO A 2 8.80 -17.62 -19.37
N THR A 3 9.62 -18.40 -18.69
CA THR A 3 9.52 -19.85 -18.71
C THR A 3 8.21 -20.22 -18.01
N ASP A 4 7.63 -21.38 -18.26
CA ASP A 4 6.43 -21.86 -17.56
C ASP A 4 6.62 -21.84 -16.02
N ASP A 5 7.88 -21.84 -15.57
CA ASP A 5 8.30 -21.82 -14.19
C ASP A 5 8.32 -20.42 -13.53
N LEU A 6 8.27 -19.32 -14.31
CA LEU A 6 8.29 -17.95 -13.79
C LEU A 6 7.10 -17.15 -14.30
N ARG A 7 6.25 -16.69 -13.38
CA ARG A 7 5.17 -15.75 -13.64
C ARG A 7 5.47 -14.44 -12.93
N PHE A 8 5.42 -13.36 -13.69
CA PHE A 8 5.72 -12.02 -13.20
C PHE A 8 4.62 -11.04 -13.62
N TYR A 9 4.15 -10.23 -12.67
CA TYR A 9 3.20 -9.16 -12.91
C TYR A 9 3.67 -7.90 -12.18
N LEU A 10 3.83 -6.82 -12.94
CA LEU A 10 4.12 -5.48 -12.40
C LEU A 10 3.07 -4.51 -12.90
N ARG A 11 2.47 -3.76 -11.97
CA ARG A 11 1.56 -2.64 -12.28
C ARG A 11 2.04 -1.39 -11.57
N LEU A 12 2.25 -0.34 -12.35
CA LEU A 12 2.48 1.02 -11.88
C LEU A 12 1.24 1.84 -12.23
N SER A 13 0.71 2.58 -11.28
CA SER A 13 -0.46 3.43 -11.47
C SER A 13 -0.23 4.78 -10.82
N HIS A 14 -0.50 5.84 -11.56
CA HIS A 14 -0.50 7.21 -11.04
C HIS A 14 -1.83 7.87 -11.40
N LYS A 15 -2.55 8.36 -10.38
CA LYS A 15 -3.83 9.05 -10.54
C LYS A 15 -3.74 10.42 -9.88
N LYS A 16 -4.10 11.46 -10.62
CA LYS A 16 -4.31 12.82 -10.11
C LYS A 16 -5.82 13.09 -10.06
N THR A 17 -6.29 13.65 -8.96
CA THR A 17 -7.67 14.09 -8.78
C THR A 17 -7.64 15.52 -8.29
N ASN A 18 -8.24 16.43 -9.07
CA ASN A 18 -8.40 17.81 -8.66
C ASN A 18 -9.65 17.91 -7.77
N ASP A 19 -9.60 18.83 -6.81
CA ASP A 19 -10.74 19.16 -5.92
C ASP A 19 -11.34 17.90 -5.25
N TRP A 20 -10.46 17.00 -4.75
CA TRP A 20 -10.90 15.87 -3.96
C TRP A 20 -11.53 16.36 -2.66
N PHE A 21 -12.86 16.20 -2.55
CA PHE A 21 -13.69 16.72 -1.50
C PHE A 21 -13.83 15.71 -0.37
N ILE A 22 -13.60 16.15 0.87
CA ILE A 22 -13.74 15.31 2.07
C ILE A 22 -14.43 16.07 3.20
N TRP A 23 -15.18 15.35 4.02
CA TRP A 23 -15.66 15.81 5.30
C TRP A 23 -14.54 15.75 6.34
N ARG A 24 -14.42 16.77 7.19
CA ARG A 24 -13.42 16.85 8.27
C ARG A 24 -14.05 16.70 9.65
N SER A 25 -15.02 17.54 9.98
CA SER A 25 -15.76 17.51 11.24
C SER A 25 -17.00 18.38 11.12
N ASP A 26 -18.04 18.09 11.86
CA ASP A 26 -19.29 18.87 11.93
C ASP A 26 -19.79 19.32 10.55
N ASN A 27 -19.79 20.63 10.29
CA ASN A 27 -20.10 21.24 9.00
C ASN A 27 -18.86 21.72 8.22
N HIS A 28 -17.66 21.23 8.60
CA HIS A 28 -16.39 21.56 7.99
C HIS A 28 -15.96 20.52 6.95
N TYR A 29 -15.64 20.99 5.77
CA TYR A 29 -15.19 20.20 4.63
C TYR A 29 -13.89 20.76 4.08
N ALA A 30 -13.17 19.94 3.31
CA ALA A 30 -11.96 20.38 2.63
C ALA A 30 -11.88 19.81 1.21
N THR A 31 -11.25 20.57 0.31
CA THR A 31 -10.86 20.10 -1.03
C THR A 31 -9.35 20.07 -1.14
N TYR A 32 -8.82 19.07 -1.85
CA TYR A 32 -7.38 18.89 -2.04
C TYR A 32 -7.04 18.55 -3.49
N GLN A 33 -5.83 18.90 -3.90
CA GLN A 33 -5.17 18.33 -5.05
C GLN A 33 -4.58 17.00 -4.65
N SER A 34 -5.19 15.89 -5.09
CA SER A 34 -4.80 14.54 -4.68
C SER A 34 -3.96 13.84 -5.76
N LYS A 35 -2.88 13.18 -5.34
CA LYS A 35 -2.03 12.31 -6.17
C LYS A 35 -1.92 10.95 -5.49
N ASN A 36 -2.36 9.91 -6.19
CA ASN A 36 -2.23 8.53 -5.74
C ASN A 36 -1.27 7.78 -6.66
N THR A 37 -0.19 7.26 -6.11
CA THR A 37 0.78 6.44 -6.84
C THR A 37 0.81 5.06 -6.21
N THR A 38 0.61 4.03 -7.03
CA THR A 38 0.53 2.63 -6.57
C THR A 38 1.51 1.78 -7.37
N ILE A 39 2.26 0.96 -6.65
CA ILE A 39 3.16 -0.07 -7.18
C ILE A 39 2.59 -1.42 -6.73
N LYS A 40 2.31 -2.32 -7.67
CA LYS A 40 1.93 -3.71 -7.40
C LYS A 40 2.86 -4.65 -8.12
N LEU A 41 3.45 -5.58 -7.37
CA LEU A 41 4.29 -6.65 -7.88
C LEU A 41 3.73 -7.99 -7.41
N ASN A 42 3.64 -8.94 -8.32
CA ASN A 42 3.38 -10.33 -8.00
C ASN A 42 4.32 -11.19 -8.85
N MET A 43 5.16 -11.96 -8.18
CA MET A 43 6.08 -12.91 -8.80
C MET A 43 5.82 -14.29 -8.21
N ARG A 44 5.79 -15.28 -9.07
CA ARG A 44 5.75 -16.70 -8.68
C ARG A 44 6.78 -17.44 -9.51
N TRP A 45 7.65 -18.15 -8.85
CA TRP A 45 8.74 -18.88 -9.45
C TRP A 45 8.80 -20.29 -8.89
N TYR A 46 8.94 -21.26 -9.77
CA TYR A 46 9.11 -22.67 -9.49
C TYR A 46 10.53 -23.10 -9.92
N PRO A 47 11.53 -23.02 -9.03
CA PRO A 47 12.91 -23.45 -9.35
C PRO A 47 12.98 -24.92 -9.81
N ASP A 48 12.13 -25.77 -9.23
CA ASP A 48 11.91 -27.17 -9.56
C ASP A 48 10.48 -27.60 -9.12
N ASP A 49 10.13 -28.87 -9.35
CA ASP A 49 8.80 -29.44 -9.03
C ASP A 49 8.46 -29.44 -7.53
N ARG A 50 9.46 -29.26 -6.65
CA ARG A 50 9.31 -29.27 -5.19
C ARG A 50 9.34 -27.89 -4.56
N GLN A 51 9.70 -26.86 -5.30
CA GLN A 51 9.93 -25.53 -4.77
C GLN A 51 8.99 -24.49 -5.40
N GLU A 52 8.44 -23.62 -4.57
CA GLU A 52 7.68 -22.46 -4.99
C GLU A 52 8.14 -21.24 -4.20
N LEU A 53 8.57 -20.19 -4.90
CA LEU A 53 8.81 -18.86 -4.34
C LEU A 53 7.74 -17.91 -4.85
N GLN A 54 7.03 -17.28 -3.92
CA GLN A 54 6.07 -16.23 -4.22
C GLN A 54 6.48 -14.93 -3.55
N VAL A 55 6.54 -13.85 -4.32
CA VAL A 55 6.77 -12.48 -3.82
C VAL A 55 5.59 -11.63 -4.20
N LYS A 56 5.01 -10.92 -3.22
CA LYS A 56 3.95 -9.93 -3.41
C LYS A 56 4.36 -8.61 -2.80
N LEU A 57 4.14 -7.53 -3.52
CA LEU A 57 4.31 -6.17 -3.03
C LEU A 57 3.11 -5.33 -3.49
N GLU A 58 2.53 -4.61 -2.57
CA GLU A 58 1.65 -3.49 -2.86
C GLU A 58 2.11 -2.29 -2.02
N ALA A 59 2.54 -1.23 -2.69
CA ALA A 59 2.93 0.01 -2.06
C ALA A 59 2.10 1.16 -2.66
N VAL A 60 1.49 1.96 -1.78
CA VAL A 60 0.63 3.09 -2.15
C VAL A 60 1.15 4.34 -1.46
N ALA A 61 1.40 5.38 -2.25
CA ALA A 61 1.65 6.73 -1.74
C ALA A 61 0.49 7.63 -2.15
N PHE A 62 -0.24 8.11 -1.17
CA PHE A 62 -1.36 9.02 -1.33
C PHE A 62 -0.96 10.39 -0.78
N ARG A 63 -0.95 11.40 -1.66
CA ARG A 63 -0.50 12.75 -1.35
C ARG A 63 -1.60 13.76 -1.65
N ASN A 64 -1.97 14.55 -0.66
CA ASN A 64 -2.93 15.63 -0.77
C ASN A 64 -2.24 16.95 -0.47
N GLN A 65 -2.45 17.93 -1.34
CA GLN A 65 -1.85 19.26 -1.25
C GLN A 65 -2.90 20.33 -1.57
N ASP A 66 -2.53 21.58 -1.37
CA ASP A 66 -3.34 22.75 -1.70
C ASP A 66 -4.75 22.65 -1.09
N GLY A 67 -4.81 22.28 0.18
CA GLY A 67 -6.05 22.14 0.94
C GLY A 67 -6.78 23.47 1.08
N LYS A 68 -8.08 23.47 0.77
CA LYS A 68 -8.98 24.64 0.95
C LYS A 68 -10.13 24.23 1.85
N GLY A 69 -10.38 25.03 2.90
CA GLY A 69 -11.47 24.83 3.84
C GLY A 69 -12.80 25.37 3.35
N TRP A 70 -13.85 24.64 3.66
CA TRP A 70 -15.24 24.96 3.35
C TRP A 70 -16.13 24.71 4.55
N THR A 71 -17.18 25.51 4.72
CA THR A 71 -18.25 25.25 5.69
C THR A 71 -19.59 25.12 4.99
N ALA A 72 -20.44 24.21 5.47
CA ALA A 72 -21.81 24.09 5.01
C ALA A 72 -22.76 24.81 5.97
N ASP A 73 -23.74 25.53 5.43
CA ASP A 73 -24.83 26.09 6.21
C ASP A 73 -25.91 25.01 6.51
N SER A 74 -26.97 25.41 7.21
CA SER A 74 -28.08 24.51 7.59
C SER A 74 -28.89 23.97 6.40
N VAL A 75 -28.75 24.56 5.22
CA VAL A 75 -29.41 24.15 3.96
C VAL A 75 -28.47 23.34 3.07
N GLY A 76 -27.18 23.28 3.42
CA GLY A 76 -26.15 22.52 2.70
C GLY A 76 -25.37 23.31 1.65
N TYR A 77 -25.50 24.64 1.61
CA TYR A 77 -24.65 25.46 0.75
C TYR A 77 -23.25 25.59 1.33
N LEU A 78 -22.25 25.43 0.46
CA LEU A 78 -20.85 25.53 0.82
C LEU A 78 -20.33 26.97 0.65
N SER A 79 -19.68 27.47 1.69
CA SER A 79 -18.94 28.74 1.70
C SER A 79 -17.48 28.51 1.99
N SER A 80 -16.59 29.19 1.25
CA SER A 80 -15.16 29.09 1.48
C SER A 80 -14.77 29.76 2.80
N LEU A 81 -13.96 29.07 3.61
CA LEU A 81 -13.40 29.62 4.84
C LEU A 81 -12.21 30.57 4.58
N GLY A 82 -11.68 30.59 3.34
CA GLY A 82 -10.48 31.37 3.00
C GLY A 82 -9.20 30.88 3.68
N THR A 83 -9.25 29.74 4.35
CA THR A 83 -8.12 29.16 5.08
C THR A 83 -7.50 28.01 4.30
N ALA A 84 -6.17 27.85 4.44
CA ALA A 84 -5.45 26.68 3.97
C ALA A 84 -5.68 25.51 4.94
N GLU A 85 -5.90 24.33 4.40
CA GLU A 85 -6.04 23.08 5.16
C GLU A 85 -4.74 22.29 5.19
N THR A 86 -4.46 21.66 6.31
CA THR A 86 -3.27 20.82 6.48
C THR A 86 -3.28 19.66 5.49
N SER A 87 -2.15 19.44 4.84
CA SER A 87 -1.93 18.30 3.93
C SER A 87 -2.13 16.97 4.64
N ILE A 88 -2.77 16.01 3.98
CA ILE A 88 -2.97 14.66 4.48
C ILE A 88 -2.27 13.70 3.53
N ASN A 89 -1.13 13.16 3.96
CA ASN A 89 -0.36 12.24 3.17
C ASN A 89 -0.35 10.87 3.83
N THR A 90 -0.50 9.80 3.06
CA THR A 90 -0.56 8.44 3.57
C THR A 90 0.31 7.51 2.74
N GLY A 91 1.12 6.70 3.41
CA GLY A 91 1.85 5.59 2.83
C GLY A 91 1.27 4.26 3.31
N ARG A 92 1.01 3.34 2.40
CA ARG A 92 0.62 1.96 2.70
C ARG A 92 1.59 0.99 2.08
N LEU A 93 1.97 -0.03 2.84
CA LEU A 93 2.85 -1.09 2.40
C LEU A 93 2.28 -2.44 2.79
N SER A 94 2.25 -3.36 1.84
CA SER A 94 2.05 -4.78 2.08
C SER A 94 3.07 -5.54 1.26
N PHE A 95 4.02 -6.16 1.95
CA PHE A 95 5.07 -6.97 1.35
C PHE A 95 5.05 -8.38 1.94
N GLN A 96 5.12 -9.40 1.08
CA GLN A 96 5.16 -10.79 1.48
C GLN A 96 6.12 -11.58 0.59
N ILE A 97 6.99 -12.38 1.23
CA ILE A 97 7.72 -13.46 0.60
C ILE A 97 7.21 -14.76 1.20
N ARG A 98 6.88 -15.72 0.35
CA ARG A 98 6.48 -17.07 0.71
C ARG A 98 7.35 -18.05 -0.05
N TYR A 99 8.05 -18.90 0.67
CA TYR A 99 8.77 -20.03 0.13
C TYR A 99 8.11 -21.31 0.60
N LYS A 100 7.84 -22.23 -0.33
CA LYS A 100 7.36 -23.59 -0.08
C LYS A 100 8.40 -24.57 -0.57
N TYR A 101 8.68 -25.58 0.25
CA TYR A 101 9.49 -26.73 -0.13
C TYR A 101 8.74 -28.03 0.18
N GLU A 102 8.62 -28.94 -0.81
CA GLU A 102 7.99 -30.25 -0.65
C GLU A 102 9.06 -31.27 -0.28
N LEU A 103 9.00 -31.76 0.97
CA LEU A 103 9.91 -32.80 1.50
C LEU A 103 9.60 -34.17 0.91
N ALA A 104 8.30 -34.50 0.88
CA ALA A 104 7.75 -35.75 0.35
C ALA A 104 6.30 -35.47 -0.09
N PRO A 105 5.63 -36.32 -0.83
CA PRO A 105 4.23 -36.13 -1.20
C PRO A 105 3.36 -35.75 0.00
N LEU A 106 2.70 -34.60 -0.08
CA LEU A 106 1.84 -33.99 0.95
C LEU A 106 2.56 -33.50 2.22
N SER A 107 3.91 -33.56 2.27
CA SER A 107 4.73 -33.05 3.38
C SER A 107 5.50 -31.81 2.94
N ASN A 108 5.24 -30.67 3.56
CA ASN A 108 5.74 -29.40 3.10
C ASN A 108 6.30 -28.54 4.25
N ILE A 109 7.34 -27.77 3.94
CA ILE A 109 7.84 -26.65 4.75
C ILE A 109 7.40 -25.36 4.07
N TYR A 110 6.91 -24.42 4.86
CA TYR A 110 6.61 -23.04 4.43
C TYR A 110 7.38 -22.06 5.27
N LEU A 111 8.08 -21.15 4.61
CA LEU A 111 8.67 -19.97 5.22
C LEU A 111 7.94 -18.75 4.67
N VAL A 112 7.37 -17.95 5.56
CA VAL A 112 6.60 -16.75 5.17
C VAL A 112 7.15 -15.56 5.92
N TYR A 113 7.61 -14.58 5.17
CA TYR A 113 7.96 -13.26 5.69
C TYR A 113 6.92 -12.24 5.24
N THR A 114 6.42 -11.43 6.17
CA THR A 114 5.50 -10.34 5.89
C THR A 114 5.99 -9.05 6.52
N ARG A 115 5.87 -7.95 5.79
CA ARG A 115 6.18 -6.60 6.25
C ARG A 115 5.11 -5.66 5.73
N GLY A 116 4.59 -4.79 6.60
CA GLY A 116 3.58 -3.85 6.16
C GLY A 116 3.16 -2.87 7.23
N GLY A 117 2.41 -1.87 6.81
CA GLY A 117 1.89 -0.82 7.68
C GLY A 117 1.20 0.28 6.90
N ASN A 118 0.67 1.22 7.65
CA ASN A 118 -0.01 2.40 7.16
C ASN A 118 0.49 3.62 7.94
N ASN A 119 1.23 4.51 7.28
CA ASN A 119 1.86 5.67 7.89
C ASN A 119 1.17 6.94 7.41
N PHE A 120 0.94 7.87 8.36
CA PHE A 120 0.39 9.19 8.09
C PHE A 120 1.48 10.25 8.21
N PHE A 121 1.43 11.26 7.34
CA PHE A 121 2.40 12.34 7.29
C PHE A 121 1.63 13.66 7.23
N GLU A 122 1.87 14.55 8.19
CA GLU A 122 1.25 15.87 8.25
C GLU A 122 1.98 16.90 7.39
N ASP A 123 3.26 16.64 7.07
CA ASP A 123 4.09 17.53 6.27
C ASP A 123 3.88 17.33 4.77
N GLU A 124 4.37 18.30 3.96
CA GLU A 124 4.49 18.18 2.51
C GLU A 124 5.53 17.11 2.12
N ALA A 125 5.20 15.86 2.33
CA ALA A 125 6.07 14.75 1.98
C ALA A 125 6.02 14.46 0.46
N GLY A 126 7.19 14.37 -0.18
CA GLY A 126 7.32 13.87 -1.53
C GLY A 126 6.99 12.37 -1.60
N ILE A 127 6.53 11.87 -2.76
CA ILE A 127 6.17 10.45 -2.96
C ILE A 127 7.32 9.52 -2.57
N SER A 128 8.56 9.85 -2.91
CA SER A 128 9.74 9.05 -2.54
C SER A 128 9.97 8.98 -1.03
N LYS A 129 9.73 10.09 -0.30
CA LYS A 129 9.82 10.13 1.16
C LYS A 129 8.74 9.22 1.77
N ILE A 130 7.49 9.30 1.27
CA ILE A 130 6.37 8.48 1.73
C ILE A 130 6.72 6.98 1.59
N TYR A 131 7.20 6.53 0.41
CA TYR A 131 7.57 5.13 0.22
C TYR A 131 8.71 4.68 1.13
N ARG A 132 9.76 5.48 1.26
CA ARG A 132 10.92 5.14 2.10
C ARG A 132 10.51 5.02 3.56
N GLU A 133 9.82 6.02 4.11
CA GLU A 133 9.42 6.00 5.52
C GLU A 133 8.40 4.91 5.83
N THR A 134 7.48 4.61 4.89
CA THR A 134 6.54 3.50 5.06
C THR A 134 7.26 2.14 5.01
N TRP A 135 8.35 2.03 4.25
CA TRP A 135 9.19 0.84 4.26
C TRP A 135 10.00 0.74 5.56
N ASP A 136 10.61 1.83 6.01
CA ASP A 136 11.51 1.84 7.17
C ASP A 136 10.77 1.71 8.51
N ASN A 137 9.52 2.19 8.59
CA ASN A 137 8.68 2.17 9.79
C ASN A 137 7.43 1.29 9.63
N PRO A 138 7.57 -0.05 9.53
CA PRO A 138 6.45 -0.95 9.37
C PRO A 138 5.69 -1.12 10.70
N GLU A 139 4.36 -1.18 10.66
CA GLU A 139 3.52 -1.58 11.80
C GLU A 139 3.63 -3.08 12.09
N SER A 140 3.95 -3.87 11.09
CA SER A 140 4.08 -5.33 11.20
C SER A 140 5.31 -5.83 10.45
N ASN A 141 6.09 -6.64 11.13
CA ASN A 141 7.25 -7.34 10.58
C ASN A 141 7.28 -8.75 11.19
N ARG A 142 6.95 -9.78 10.41
CA ARG A 142 6.75 -11.15 10.90
C ARG A 142 7.43 -12.16 10.02
N LEU A 143 8.08 -13.15 10.65
CA LEU A 143 8.61 -14.35 10.03
C LEU A 143 7.87 -15.57 10.62
N VAL A 144 7.32 -16.42 9.76
CA VAL A 144 6.58 -17.62 10.16
C VAL A 144 7.16 -18.83 9.44
N LEU A 145 7.52 -19.86 10.21
CA LEU A 145 7.87 -21.18 9.73
C LEU A 145 6.70 -22.13 10.04
N LYS A 146 6.20 -22.82 9.01
CA LYS A 146 5.17 -23.87 9.16
C LYS A 146 5.66 -25.15 8.53
N VAL A 147 5.59 -26.24 9.28
CA VAL A 147 5.89 -27.59 8.81
C VAL A 147 4.61 -28.41 8.81
N ARG A 148 4.34 -29.07 7.70
CA ARG A 148 3.25 -30.03 7.56
C ARG A 148 3.85 -31.37 7.16
N ILE A 149 3.63 -32.40 7.96
CA ILE A 149 4.08 -33.77 7.70
C ILE A 149 2.83 -34.64 7.59
N LYS A 150 2.79 -35.46 6.56
CA LYS A 150 1.79 -36.54 6.43
C LYS A 150 2.47 -37.85 6.84
N PHE A 151 1.88 -38.52 7.80
CA PHE A 151 2.23 -39.89 8.22
C PHE A 151 1.39 -40.90 7.46
#